data_2f489b8ae315738ef5bd84eb5179e96f
#
_entry.id   2f489b8ae315738ef5bd84eb5179e96f
#
_cell.length_a   1.000
_cell.length_b   1.000
_cell.length_c   1.000
_cell.angle_alpha   90.00
_cell.angle_beta   90.00
_cell.angle_gamma   90.00
#
_symmetry.space_group_name_H-M   'P 1'
#
loop_
_entity.id
_entity.type
_entity.pdbx_description
1 polymer ?
#
loop_
_entity_poly.entity_id
_entity_poly.type
_entity_poly.pdbx_seq_one_letter_code
_entity_poly.pdbx_strand_id
1 'polypeptide(L)'
;MSTAHEAATGGEDSAPPISTAAGTGASGFAGDNGPAVSAKLQHPYEVAVDTTGALYVSEYSHRVRKITADGKISTVAGTGTKSFGGDCGPAVSAQLNTPRGVAVDSVGAVYIADSENQRVRKVSADGKICTVAGTGTKGFSGDDGPATAAQLDGPFGVAVDSTGALYVTDCNNHRVRKITADGKISTVAGTGTAGSDGDGGPAVSAQLNRPRGVAVGRAGDLYIADAGNHRVRRIAADGKICTVAGTGTKGFSGDDGPATAAQLDSPLGVAVDSIGTLYIADFNNHRVRKIAADGKISTIVGTGTAGFDGDDGPAASARLNKPIGLAVDRVDTLYIADHANHRVRKVALPEMAGLPDSGAVVSWANIRSRLRMAVHRESTKDGAEIHQSLAAPREHQRWRLVVAGQDNGETLYTIENVRSGKVLEIVGAHEAAGAVVAQRAYEGDDAHHQQWRLIPVSPATDTPSVYEIANRNSGLLLRVDTNARTALKQHRAEGDHRDRQWHLLPV
;
A
#
# COMPACT_ATOMS: atom_id res chain seq x y z
N MET A 1 22.09 11.46 -55.11
CA MET A 1 22.49 10.82 -53.84
C MET A 1 21.55 11.30 -52.76
N SER A 2 20.58 10.46 -52.46
CA SER A 2 19.53 10.76 -51.48
C SER A 2 19.97 10.17 -50.16
N THR A 3 20.17 10.97 -49.13
CA THR A 3 20.39 10.54 -47.77
C THR A 3 19.03 10.38 -47.10
N ALA A 4 18.65 9.15 -46.90
CA ALA A 4 17.49 8.79 -46.10
C ALA A 4 17.75 9.20 -44.64
N HIS A 5 16.85 10.01 -44.10
CA HIS A 5 16.75 10.33 -42.70
C HIS A 5 16.03 9.18 -42.03
N GLU A 6 16.76 8.38 -41.27
CA GLU A 6 16.16 7.38 -40.39
C GLU A 6 15.38 8.11 -39.28
N ALA A 7 14.06 7.96 -39.35
CA ALA A 7 13.19 8.38 -38.26
C ALA A 7 13.45 7.49 -37.04
N ALA A 8 13.90 8.08 -35.94
CA ALA A 8 13.95 7.41 -34.63
C ALA A 8 12.52 6.98 -34.24
N THR A 9 12.29 5.70 -34.26
CA THR A 9 11.08 5.07 -33.75
C THR A 9 10.97 5.34 -32.25
N GLY A 10 9.78 5.78 -31.83
CA GLY A 10 9.44 6.15 -30.48
C GLY A 10 9.83 5.10 -29.45
N GLY A 11 10.22 5.57 -28.26
CA GLY A 11 10.54 4.73 -27.13
C GLY A 11 9.36 3.85 -26.78
N GLU A 12 9.53 2.53 -26.90
CA GLU A 12 8.67 1.56 -26.25
C GLU A 12 8.72 1.84 -24.75
N ASP A 13 7.57 1.98 -24.11
CA ASP A 13 7.41 1.99 -22.65
C ASP A 13 8.00 0.67 -22.12
N SER A 14 9.28 0.71 -21.75
CA SER A 14 9.96 -0.47 -21.22
C SER A 14 9.34 -0.79 -19.86
N ALA A 15 8.71 -1.97 -19.75
CA ALA A 15 8.20 -2.46 -18.47
C ALA A 15 9.26 -2.30 -17.37
N PRO A 16 8.87 -1.93 -16.13
CA PRO A 16 9.80 -1.59 -15.06
C PRO A 16 10.78 -2.74 -14.80
N PRO A 17 12.07 -2.43 -14.58
CA PRO A 17 13.07 -3.46 -14.33
C PRO A 17 12.89 -4.09 -12.95
N ILE A 18 13.18 -5.38 -12.85
CA ILE A 18 13.29 -6.12 -11.59
C ILE A 18 14.76 -6.27 -11.21
N SER A 19 15.07 -6.22 -9.91
CA SER A 19 16.41 -6.52 -9.41
C SER A 19 16.36 -7.25 -8.07
N THR A 20 17.48 -7.84 -7.66
CA THR A 20 17.64 -8.46 -6.35
C THR A 20 17.95 -7.39 -5.29
N ALA A 21 17.11 -7.28 -4.26
CA ALA A 21 17.33 -6.42 -3.10
C ALA A 21 18.16 -7.11 -2.00
N ALA A 22 17.98 -8.42 -1.83
CA ALA A 22 18.74 -9.23 -0.86
C ALA A 22 18.80 -10.70 -1.26
N GLY A 23 19.85 -11.37 -0.84
CA GLY A 23 20.03 -12.82 -1.02
C GLY A 23 20.83 -13.20 -2.26
N THR A 24 21.77 -14.15 -2.09
CA THR A 24 22.58 -14.72 -3.19
C THR A 24 21.85 -15.82 -3.95
N GLY A 25 20.71 -16.32 -3.42
CA GLY A 25 20.01 -17.51 -3.91
C GLY A 25 20.51 -18.82 -3.30
N ALA A 26 21.63 -18.80 -2.60
CA ALA A 26 22.05 -19.94 -1.80
C ALA A 26 21.25 -19.97 -0.50
N SER A 27 20.56 -21.09 -0.23
CA SER A 27 19.83 -21.30 1.03
C SER A 27 20.74 -21.28 2.23
N GLY A 28 20.35 -20.61 3.31
CA GLY A 28 21.10 -20.61 4.56
C GLY A 28 21.05 -19.25 5.27
N PHE A 29 21.94 -19.09 6.24
CA PHE A 29 22.10 -17.88 7.03
C PHE A 29 23.55 -17.41 6.98
N ALA A 30 23.79 -16.21 6.45
CA ALA A 30 25.09 -15.54 6.48
C ALA A 30 24.95 -14.07 6.10
N GLY A 31 26.02 -13.30 6.28
CA GLY A 31 26.17 -11.95 5.73
C GLY A 31 25.69 -10.83 6.62
N ASP A 32 25.40 -11.06 7.91
CA ASP A 32 25.07 -9.97 8.85
C ASP A 32 26.17 -8.90 8.88
N ASN A 33 25.74 -7.64 8.93
CA ASN A 33 26.52 -6.42 8.87
C ASN A 33 27.25 -6.16 7.54
N GLY A 34 26.98 -6.99 6.51
CA GLY A 34 27.47 -6.82 5.15
C GLY A 34 26.38 -6.44 4.16
N PRO A 35 26.72 -6.37 2.84
CA PRO A 35 25.76 -6.09 1.80
C PRO A 35 24.64 -7.14 1.71
N ALA A 36 23.39 -6.73 1.68
CA ALA A 36 22.22 -7.62 1.66
C ALA A 36 22.21 -8.55 0.44
N VAL A 37 22.66 -8.04 -0.72
CA VAL A 37 22.74 -8.84 -1.97
C VAL A 37 23.79 -9.96 -1.88
N SER A 38 24.73 -9.87 -0.97
CA SER A 38 25.76 -10.90 -0.71
C SER A 38 25.40 -11.83 0.44
N ALA A 39 24.28 -11.61 1.12
CA ALA A 39 23.84 -12.43 2.24
C ALA A 39 23.20 -13.74 1.76
N LYS A 40 23.21 -14.77 2.62
CA LYS A 40 22.36 -15.93 2.42
C LYS A 40 21.05 -15.74 3.18
N LEU A 41 19.93 -15.96 2.49
CA LEU A 41 18.59 -16.03 3.06
C LEU A 41 18.09 -17.46 3.01
N GLN A 42 17.20 -17.82 3.92
CA GLN A 42 16.57 -19.14 3.90
C GLN A 42 15.06 -19.00 3.78
N HIS A 43 14.54 -19.25 2.58
CA HIS A 43 13.09 -19.22 2.32
C HIS A 43 12.42 -17.98 2.96
N PRO A 44 12.66 -16.75 2.47
CA PRO A 44 11.98 -15.56 2.99
C PRO A 44 10.48 -15.72 2.85
N TYR A 45 9.72 -15.45 3.94
CA TYR A 45 8.26 -15.57 3.95
C TYR A 45 7.58 -14.25 3.68
N GLU A 46 7.91 -13.24 4.46
CA GLU A 46 7.27 -11.93 4.38
C GLU A 46 8.32 -10.84 4.32
N VAL A 47 7.93 -9.73 3.71
CA VAL A 47 8.71 -8.50 3.70
C VAL A 47 7.82 -7.35 4.15
N ALA A 48 8.34 -6.50 5.03
CA ALA A 48 7.70 -5.24 5.41
C ALA A 48 8.69 -4.10 5.22
N VAL A 49 8.19 -2.89 4.99
CA VAL A 49 9.01 -1.69 4.82
C VAL A 49 8.60 -0.63 5.84
N ASP A 50 9.59 -0.04 6.51
CA ASP A 50 9.33 1.05 7.46
C ASP A 50 9.32 2.43 6.76
N THR A 51 9.01 3.45 7.54
CA THR A 51 8.92 4.84 7.05
C THR A 51 10.26 5.40 6.55
N THR A 52 11.38 4.75 6.85
CA THR A 52 12.73 5.13 6.40
C THR A 52 13.18 4.37 5.15
N GLY A 53 12.35 3.46 4.63
CA GLY A 53 12.68 2.58 3.51
C GLY A 53 13.48 1.33 3.92
N ALA A 54 13.66 1.07 5.22
CA ALA A 54 14.31 -0.16 5.66
C ALA A 54 13.34 -1.34 5.57
N LEU A 55 13.85 -2.49 5.08
CA LEU A 55 13.07 -3.72 4.93
C LEU A 55 13.26 -4.64 6.13
N TYR A 56 12.20 -5.32 6.49
CA TYR A 56 12.21 -6.41 7.48
C TYR A 56 11.76 -7.69 6.79
N VAL A 57 12.56 -8.74 6.92
CA VAL A 57 12.34 -10.02 6.22
C VAL A 57 12.28 -11.14 7.24
N SER A 58 11.15 -11.84 7.30
CA SER A 58 11.04 -13.08 8.08
C SER A 58 11.54 -14.27 7.26
N GLU A 59 12.28 -15.17 7.90
CA GLU A 59 12.94 -16.30 7.25
C GLU A 59 12.64 -17.64 7.94
N TYR A 60 12.68 -18.72 7.17
CA TYR A 60 12.62 -20.10 7.70
C TYR A 60 13.81 -20.43 8.62
N SER A 61 14.87 -19.61 8.56
CA SER A 61 16.03 -19.68 9.46
C SER A 61 15.71 -19.32 10.92
N HIS A 62 14.43 -19.18 11.27
CA HIS A 62 13.95 -18.78 12.60
C HIS A 62 14.47 -17.40 13.03
N ARG A 63 14.55 -16.47 12.05
CA ARG A 63 15.05 -15.09 12.24
C ARG A 63 14.16 -14.08 11.52
N VAL A 64 14.29 -12.85 11.97
CA VAL A 64 13.85 -11.66 11.22
C VAL A 64 15.08 -10.81 10.96
N ARG A 65 15.30 -10.47 9.69
CA ARG A 65 16.43 -9.66 9.24
C ARG A 65 15.93 -8.26 8.86
N LYS A 66 16.79 -7.27 9.09
CA LYS A 66 16.57 -5.89 8.63
C LYS A 66 17.59 -5.56 7.55
N ILE A 67 17.13 -4.91 6.46
CA ILE A 67 17.97 -4.36 5.42
C ILE A 67 17.79 -2.86 5.48
N THR A 68 18.84 -2.12 5.74
CA THR A 68 18.84 -0.66 5.81
C THR A 68 18.86 -0.03 4.41
N ALA A 69 18.48 1.25 4.29
CA ALA A 69 18.46 1.96 3.01
C ALA A 69 19.83 1.99 2.30
N ASP A 70 20.96 1.90 3.06
CA ASP A 70 22.32 1.77 2.50
C ASP A 70 22.65 0.33 2.06
N GLY A 71 21.67 -0.59 2.08
CA GLY A 71 21.80 -1.95 1.57
C GLY A 71 22.50 -2.93 2.51
N LYS A 72 22.72 -2.61 3.79
CA LYS A 72 23.29 -3.54 4.78
C LYS A 72 22.20 -4.38 5.42
N ILE A 73 22.52 -5.66 5.71
CA ILE A 73 21.61 -6.59 6.38
C ILE A 73 22.10 -6.92 7.78
N SER A 74 21.19 -7.07 8.73
CA SER A 74 21.45 -7.52 10.10
C SER A 74 20.28 -8.32 10.66
N THR A 75 20.53 -9.18 11.64
CA THR A 75 19.48 -9.86 12.39
C THR A 75 18.91 -8.92 13.44
N VAL A 76 17.58 -8.77 13.48
CA VAL A 76 16.86 -7.96 14.47
C VAL A 76 16.10 -8.80 15.50
N ALA A 77 15.77 -10.04 15.17
CA ALA A 77 15.18 -10.99 16.11
C ALA A 77 15.51 -12.43 15.74
N GLY A 78 15.66 -13.28 16.74
CA GLY A 78 15.85 -14.71 16.58
C GLY A 78 17.31 -15.17 16.58
N THR A 79 17.61 -16.23 17.34
CA THR A 79 18.93 -16.89 17.35
C THR A 79 19.13 -17.88 16.21
N GLY A 80 18.04 -18.26 15.53
CA GLY A 80 18.02 -19.37 14.56
C GLY A 80 17.76 -20.74 15.19
N THR A 81 17.61 -20.80 16.50
CA THR A 81 17.18 -22.03 17.17
C THR A 81 15.65 -22.12 17.16
N LYS A 82 15.15 -23.21 16.60
CA LYS A 82 13.72 -23.51 16.55
C LYS A 82 13.16 -23.79 17.94
N SER A 83 12.57 -22.78 18.59
CA SER A 83 11.96 -22.89 19.92
C SER A 83 11.20 -21.61 20.27
N PHE A 84 10.68 -21.55 21.49
CA PHE A 84 10.16 -20.34 22.13
C PHE A 84 11.02 -19.95 23.32
N GLY A 85 11.46 -18.71 23.37
CA GLY A 85 12.23 -18.19 24.50
C GLY A 85 12.59 -16.72 24.37
N GLY A 86 13.13 -16.15 25.44
CA GLY A 86 13.63 -14.79 25.45
C GLY A 86 12.57 -13.69 25.53
N ASP A 87 11.34 -14.01 25.98
CA ASP A 87 10.29 -13.01 26.14
C ASP A 87 10.73 -11.88 27.08
N CYS A 88 10.43 -10.65 26.66
CA CYS A 88 10.77 -9.38 27.30
C CYS A 88 12.29 -9.16 27.51
N GLY A 89 13.12 -9.95 26.81
CA GLY A 89 14.58 -9.80 26.70
C GLY A 89 15.02 -9.26 25.34
N PRO A 90 16.34 -9.22 25.07
CA PRO A 90 16.88 -8.79 23.78
C PRO A 90 16.37 -9.66 22.63
N ALA A 91 15.79 -9.03 21.60
CA ALA A 91 15.18 -9.74 20.48
C ALA A 91 16.16 -10.64 19.70
N VAL A 92 17.40 -10.21 19.57
CA VAL A 92 18.46 -10.99 18.89
C VAL A 92 18.86 -12.25 19.67
N SER A 93 18.54 -12.32 20.96
CA SER A 93 18.77 -13.49 21.82
C SER A 93 17.52 -14.35 22.00
N ALA A 94 16.38 -13.94 21.46
CA ALA A 94 15.13 -14.69 21.55
C ALA A 94 15.12 -15.90 20.61
N GLN A 95 14.31 -16.88 20.94
CA GLN A 95 14.03 -18.02 20.07
C GLN A 95 12.68 -17.83 19.38
N LEU A 96 12.67 -18.03 18.08
CA LEU A 96 11.49 -18.00 17.23
C LEU A 96 11.29 -19.38 16.58
N ASN A 97 10.07 -19.66 16.16
CA ASN A 97 9.75 -20.90 15.46
C ASN A 97 8.95 -20.64 14.21
N THR A 98 9.63 -20.65 13.06
CA THR A 98 9.05 -20.39 11.75
C THR A 98 8.27 -19.06 11.74
N PRO A 99 8.96 -17.91 11.98
CA PRO A 99 8.32 -16.62 11.84
C PRO A 99 7.86 -16.44 10.40
N ARG A 100 6.56 -16.19 10.18
CA ARG A 100 5.98 -16.03 8.84
C ARG A 100 5.70 -14.57 8.53
N GLY A 101 4.66 -14.00 9.13
CA GLY A 101 4.32 -12.60 8.92
C GLY A 101 5.25 -11.66 9.67
N VAL A 102 5.56 -10.53 9.05
CA VAL A 102 6.23 -9.40 9.69
C VAL A 102 5.55 -8.10 9.28
N ALA A 103 5.34 -7.19 10.22
CA ALA A 103 4.84 -5.85 9.98
C ALA A 103 5.64 -4.86 10.83
N VAL A 104 5.65 -3.60 10.41
CA VAL A 104 6.32 -2.51 11.13
C VAL A 104 5.36 -1.33 11.25
N ASP A 105 5.25 -0.76 12.46
CA ASP A 105 4.41 0.41 12.68
C ASP A 105 5.18 1.72 12.37
N SER A 106 4.45 2.84 12.43
CA SER A 106 4.99 4.16 12.12
C SER A 106 6.10 4.64 13.07
N VAL A 107 6.22 4.02 14.25
CA VAL A 107 7.28 4.32 15.24
C VAL A 107 8.42 3.31 15.20
N GLY A 108 8.40 2.37 14.24
CA GLY A 108 9.47 1.39 14.02
C GLY A 108 9.41 0.14 14.89
N ALA A 109 8.31 -0.13 15.60
CA ALA A 109 8.14 -1.40 16.29
C ALA A 109 7.79 -2.50 15.29
N VAL A 110 8.42 -3.67 15.43
CA VAL A 110 8.29 -4.81 14.52
C VAL A 110 7.39 -5.88 15.14
N TYR A 111 6.34 -6.27 14.44
CA TYR A 111 5.42 -7.32 14.84
C TYR A 111 5.69 -8.58 14.03
N ILE A 112 5.74 -9.74 14.69
CA ILE A 112 6.17 -11.01 14.12
C ILE A 112 5.12 -12.07 14.43
N ALA A 113 4.56 -12.69 13.41
CA ALA A 113 3.77 -13.92 13.57
C ALA A 113 4.75 -15.09 13.81
N ASP A 114 4.98 -15.42 15.07
CA ASP A 114 5.81 -16.55 15.51
C ASP A 114 5.01 -17.84 15.44
N SER A 115 4.77 -18.29 14.18
CA SER A 115 3.67 -19.15 13.76
C SER A 115 3.59 -20.48 14.47
N GLU A 116 4.72 -21.21 14.54
CA GLU A 116 4.73 -22.53 15.17
C GLU A 116 4.83 -22.45 16.72
N ASN A 117 5.06 -21.24 17.26
CA ASN A 117 4.91 -20.93 18.68
C ASN A 117 3.52 -20.41 19.04
N GLN A 118 2.59 -20.32 18.10
CA GLN A 118 1.20 -19.88 18.28
C GLN A 118 1.09 -18.51 18.97
N ARG A 119 1.98 -17.57 18.56
CA ARG A 119 2.10 -16.25 19.17
C ARG A 119 2.29 -15.16 18.14
N VAL A 120 1.97 -13.94 18.53
CA VAL A 120 2.45 -12.73 17.90
C VAL A 120 3.40 -12.04 18.86
N ARG A 121 4.61 -11.72 18.37
CA ARG A 121 5.66 -11.07 19.13
C ARG A 121 5.86 -9.65 18.65
N LYS A 122 6.23 -8.74 19.53
CA LYS A 122 6.57 -7.35 19.21
C LYS A 122 8.00 -7.07 19.62
N VAL A 123 8.81 -6.54 18.69
CA VAL A 123 10.12 -5.96 18.98
C VAL A 123 9.94 -4.45 19.09
N SER A 124 10.21 -3.89 20.26
CA SER A 124 10.13 -2.46 20.51
C SER A 124 11.42 -1.73 20.12
N ALA A 125 11.39 -0.40 20.07
CA ALA A 125 12.52 0.43 19.65
C ALA A 125 13.80 0.24 20.52
N ASP A 126 13.63 -0.19 21.77
CA ASP A 126 14.75 -0.54 22.67
C ASP A 126 15.37 -1.93 22.38
N GLY A 127 14.89 -2.61 21.33
CA GLY A 127 15.39 -3.92 20.90
C GLY A 127 14.90 -5.11 21.73
N LYS A 128 13.93 -4.92 22.62
CA LYS A 128 13.31 -6.01 23.38
C LYS A 128 12.16 -6.64 22.62
N ILE A 129 11.97 -7.96 22.79
CA ILE A 129 10.88 -8.71 22.21
C ILE A 129 9.94 -9.23 23.30
N CYS A 130 8.63 -8.98 23.17
CA CYS A 130 7.60 -9.52 24.08
C CYS A 130 6.44 -10.13 23.28
N THR A 131 5.77 -11.10 23.89
CA THR A 131 4.51 -11.65 23.35
C THR A 131 3.39 -10.61 23.51
N VAL A 132 2.67 -10.31 22.40
CA VAL A 132 1.51 -9.41 22.40
C VAL A 132 0.19 -10.14 22.17
N ALA A 133 0.22 -11.37 21.63
CA ALA A 133 -0.94 -12.22 21.50
C ALA A 133 -0.53 -13.71 21.49
N GLY A 134 -1.43 -14.56 21.96
CA GLY A 134 -1.27 -16.01 21.95
C GLY A 134 -0.65 -16.60 23.24
N THR A 135 -1.27 -17.65 23.76
CA THR A 135 -0.73 -18.42 24.91
C THR A 135 0.40 -19.38 24.53
N GLY A 136 0.52 -19.70 23.23
CA GLY A 136 1.40 -20.77 22.72
C GLY A 136 0.73 -22.13 22.62
N THR A 137 -0.49 -22.26 23.10
CA THR A 137 -1.31 -23.47 22.92
C THR A 137 -2.16 -23.29 21.65
N LYS A 138 -2.15 -24.30 20.78
CA LYS A 138 -3.00 -24.32 19.57
C LYS A 138 -4.48 -24.32 19.95
N GLY A 139 -5.27 -23.53 19.26
CA GLY A 139 -6.71 -23.49 19.45
C GLY A 139 -7.31 -22.13 19.12
N PHE A 140 -8.56 -21.96 19.48
CA PHE A 140 -9.32 -20.72 19.34
C PHE A 140 -10.02 -20.37 20.64
N SER A 141 -9.65 -19.24 21.22
CA SER A 141 -10.32 -18.68 22.40
C SER A 141 -9.97 -17.20 22.58
N GLY A 142 -10.56 -16.58 23.60
CA GLY A 142 -10.11 -15.32 24.16
C GLY A 142 -10.67 -14.06 23.46
N ASP A 143 -11.66 -14.18 22.58
CA ASP A 143 -12.32 -12.99 22.01
C ASP A 143 -12.87 -12.09 23.15
N ASP A 144 -12.74 -10.77 22.92
CA ASP A 144 -13.10 -9.68 23.84
C ASP A 144 -12.26 -9.61 25.12
N GLY A 145 -11.28 -10.50 25.27
CA GLY A 145 -10.34 -10.56 26.39
C GLY A 145 -8.92 -10.11 26.02
N PRO A 146 -7.96 -10.26 26.98
CA PRO A 146 -6.56 -9.95 26.73
C PRO A 146 -5.97 -10.86 25.64
N ALA A 147 -5.32 -10.27 24.63
CA ALA A 147 -4.77 -11.00 23.50
C ALA A 147 -3.69 -12.03 23.92
N THR A 148 -2.94 -11.75 25.00
CA THR A 148 -1.92 -12.66 25.56
C THR A 148 -2.54 -13.90 26.23
N ALA A 149 -3.83 -13.88 26.57
CA ALA A 149 -4.58 -15.01 27.09
C ALA A 149 -5.35 -15.79 26.02
N ALA A 150 -5.37 -15.33 24.79
CA ALA A 150 -6.06 -15.96 23.68
C ALA A 150 -5.28 -17.17 23.13
N GLN A 151 -5.98 -18.13 22.55
CA GLN A 151 -5.37 -19.18 21.75
C GLN A 151 -5.41 -18.79 20.26
N LEU A 152 -4.34 -19.08 19.56
CA LEU A 152 -4.18 -18.96 18.12
C LEU A 152 -3.76 -20.31 17.53
N ASP A 153 -4.00 -20.55 16.24
CA ASP A 153 -3.50 -21.73 15.55
C ASP A 153 -2.89 -21.36 14.19
N GLY A 154 -1.57 -21.39 14.13
CA GLY A 154 -0.78 -21.04 12.95
C GLY A 154 -0.99 -19.58 12.53
N PRO A 155 -0.77 -18.57 13.40
CA PRO A 155 -0.82 -17.17 12.97
C PRO A 155 0.15 -16.98 11.82
N PHE A 156 -0.33 -16.40 10.69
CA PHE A 156 0.48 -16.34 9.48
C PHE A 156 0.81 -14.91 9.08
N GLY A 157 -0.14 -14.15 8.55
CA GLY A 157 0.03 -12.74 8.18
C GLY A 157 -0.23 -11.83 9.38
N VAL A 158 0.48 -10.73 9.44
CA VAL A 158 0.24 -9.65 10.40
C VAL A 158 0.31 -8.31 9.69
N ALA A 159 -0.61 -7.41 10.02
CA ALA A 159 -0.62 -6.04 9.53
C ALA A 159 -0.95 -5.09 10.69
N VAL A 160 -0.47 -3.86 10.61
CA VAL A 160 -0.74 -2.81 11.60
C VAL A 160 -1.37 -1.61 10.90
N ASP A 161 -2.45 -1.09 11.48
CA ASP A 161 -3.08 0.13 10.96
C ASP A 161 -2.47 1.40 11.57
N SER A 162 -2.89 2.56 11.07
CA SER A 162 -2.42 3.87 11.53
C SER A 162 -2.77 4.18 13.00
N THR A 163 -3.71 3.44 13.59
CA THR A 163 -4.10 3.57 15.02
C THR A 163 -3.27 2.65 15.92
N GLY A 164 -2.39 1.82 15.35
CA GLY A 164 -1.61 0.82 16.06
C GLY A 164 -2.36 -0.49 16.35
N ALA A 165 -3.56 -0.68 15.80
CA ALA A 165 -4.25 -1.96 15.91
C ALA A 165 -3.63 -2.99 14.96
N LEU A 166 -3.48 -4.23 15.45
CA LEU A 166 -2.92 -5.34 14.69
C LEU A 166 -4.04 -6.22 14.13
N TYR A 167 -3.83 -6.67 12.91
CA TYR A 167 -4.65 -7.70 12.27
C TYR A 167 -3.80 -8.93 12.02
N VAL A 168 -4.29 -10.08 12.45
CA VAL A 168 -3.57 -11.36 12.40
C VAL A 168 -4.44 -12.40 11.71
N THR A 169 -3.93 -13.04 10.68
CA THR A 169 -4.59 -14.21 10.12
C THR A 169 -4.34 -15.42 11.02
N ASP A 170 -5.37 -15.88 11.68
CA ASP A 170 -5.41 -17.08 12.50
C ASP A 170 -5.75 -18.26 11.60
N CYS A 171 -4.73 -18.70 10.84
CA CYS A 171 -4.85 -19.43 9.59
C CYS A 171 -5.63 -20.76 9.74
N ASN A 172 -5.26 -21.59 10.71
CA ASN A 172 -5.89 -22.90 10.89
C ASN A 172 -7.25 -22.80 11.61
N ASN A 173 -7.52 -21.64 12.25
CA ASN A 173 -8.83 -21.31 12.79
C ASN A 173 -9.75 -20.63 11.76
N HIS A 174 -9.31 -20.47 10.51
CA HIS A 174 -10.10 -19.86 9.41
C HIS A 174 -10.67 -18.49 9.77
N ARG A 175 -9.87 -17.65 10.45
CA ARG A 175 -10.27 -16.33 10.97
C ARG A 175 -9.23 -15.26 10.72
N VAL A 176 -9.68 -14.02 10.79
CA VAL A 176 -8.80 -12.86 11.01
C VAL A 176 -9.15 -12.25 12.37
N ARG A 177 -8.12 -12.05 13.18
CA ARG A 177 -8.24 -11.49 14.52
C ARG A 177 -7.67 -10.07 14.53
N LYS A 178 -8.31 -9.18 15.29
CA LYS A 178 -7.84 -7.82 15.56
C LYS A 178 -7.38 -7.72 17.00
N ILE A 179 -6.21 -7.11 17.23
CA ILE A 179 -5.70 -6.76 18.55
C ILE A 179 -5.67 -5.24 18.62
N THR A 180 -6.42 -4.68 19.55
CA THR A 180 -6.51 -3.23 19.77
C THR A 180 -5.32 -2.72 20.59
N ALA A 181 -5.06 -1.41 20.58
CA ALA A 181 -3.94 -0.80 21.30
C ALA A 181 -3.98 -1.04 22.82
N ASP A 182 -5.17 -1.26 23.39
CA ASP A 182 -5.37 -1.66 24.80
C ASP A 182 -5.12 -3.17 25.05
N GLY A 183 -4.68 -3.90 24.02
CA GLY A 183 -4.30 -5.31 24.12
C GLY A 183 -5.45 -6.32 24.14
N LYS A 184 -6.66 -5.91 23.76
CA LYS A 184 -7.79 -6.85 23.59
C LYS A 184 -7.79 -7.46 22.20
N ILE A 185 -8.26 -8.72 22.10
CA ILE A 185 -8.40 -9.43 20.84
C ILE A 185 -9.86 -9.70 20.52
N SER A 186 -10.21 -9.62 19.23
CA SER A 186 -11.55 -10.01 18.73
C SER A 186 -11.45 -10.59 17.32
N THR A 187 -12.43 -11.39 16.93
CA THR A 187 -12.58 -11.87 15.56
C THR A 187 -13.20 -10.76 14.70
N VAL A 188 -12.56 -10.41 13.57
CA VAL A 188 -13.09 -9.43 12.61
C VAL A 188 -13.56 -10.06 11.30
N ALA A 189 -13.15 -11.29 11.01
CA ALA A 189 -13.66 -12.08 9.89
C ALA A 189 -13.53 -13.58 10.15
N GLY A 190 -14.46 -14.34 9.60
CA GLY A 190 -14.43 -15.79 9.60
C GLY A 190 -15.21 -16.42 10.74
N THR A 191 -16.07 -17.39 10.42
CA THR A 191 -16.84 -18.20 11.40
C THR A 191 -15.98 -19.28 12.07
N GLY A 192 -14.81 -19.62 11.49
CA GLY A 192 -13.99 -20.76 11.89
C GLY A 192 -14.30 -22.04 11.13
N THR A 193 -15.32 -22.05 10.29
CA THR A 193 -15.59 -23.13 9.36
C THR A 193 -14.94 -22.81 8.03
N ALA A 194 -14.18 -23.74 7.47
CA ALA A 194 -13.58 -23.59 6.15
C ALA A 194 -14.66 -23.49 5.08
N GLY A 195 -14.56 -22.49 4.20
CA GLY A 195 -15.51 -22.26 3.13
C GLY A 195 -15.34 -20.87 2.53
N SER A 196 -16.19 -20.49 1.58
CA SER A 196 -16.08 -19.23 0.84
C SER A 196 -17.35 -18.36 0.87
N ASP A 197 -18.34 -18.73 1.65
CA ASP A 197 -19.64 -18.07 1.71
C ASP A 197 -19.59 -16.74 2.48
N GLY A 198 -20.64 -15.93 2.31
CA GLY A 198 -20.85 -14.72 3.10
C GLY A 198 -20.47 -13.41 2.40
N ASP A 199 -20.18 -13.42 1.08
CA ASP A 199 -19.96 -12.18 0.32
C ASP A 199 -21.19 -11.26 0.37
N GLY A 200 -20.93 -9.94 0.57
CA GLY A 200 -21.97 -8.91 0.75
C GLY A 200 -22.53 -8.81 2.18
N GLY A 201 -22.23 -9.77 3.04
CA GLY A 201 -22.64 -9.82 4.45
C GLY A 201 -21.56 -9.39 5.44
N PRO A 202 -21.87 -9.44 6.76
CA PRO A 202 -20.92 -9.16 7.81
C PRO A 202 -19.71 -10.11 7.76
N ALA A 203 -18.49 -9.56 7.82
CA ALA A 203 -17.26 -10.36 7.71
C ALA A 203 -17.11 -11.42 8.79
N VAL A 204 -17.62 -11.17 10.00
CA VAL A 204 -17.60 -12.13 11.12
C VAL A 204 -18.49 -13.34 10.87
N SER A 205 -19.48 -13.23 9.97
CA SER A 205 -20.39 -14.31 9.58
C SER A 205 -19.96 -15.02 8.29
N ALA A 206 -18.92 -14.56 7.64
CA ALA A 206 -18.41 -15.15 6.42
C ALA A 206 -17.52 -16.37 6.71
N GLN A 207 -17.39 -17.25 5.73
CA GLN A 207 -16.43 -18.34 5.77
C GLN A 207 -15.13 -17.93 5.09
N LEU A 208 -14.01 -18.32 5.66
CA LEU A 208 -12.67 -18.23 5.09
C LEU A 208 -12.04 -19.61 5.06
N ASN A 209 -11.02 -19.80 4.23
CA ASN A 209 -10.30 -21.06 4.20
C ASN A 209 -8.78 -20.82 4.23
N ARG A 210 -8.18 -21.02 5.41
CA ARG A 210 -6.75 -20.80 5.64
C ARG A 210 -6.29 -19.44 5.14
N PRO A 211 -6.84 -18.33 5.67
CA PRO A 211 -6.39 -16.99 5.32
C PRO A 211 -4.90 -16.85 5.64
N ARG A 212 -4.14 -16.26 4.73
CA ARG A 212 -2.68 -16.12 4.83
C ARG A 212 -2.26 -14.66 4.99
N GLY A 213 -2.00 -13.96 3.92
CA GLY A 213 -1.65 -12.55 3.95
C GLY A 213 -2.82 -11.67 4.35
N VAL A 214 -2.53 -10.58 5.01
CA VAL A 214 -3.47 -9.51 5.31
C VAL A 214 -2.79 -8.15 5.12
N ALA A 215 -3.50 -7.21 4.53
CA ALA A 215 -3.04 -5.83 4.36
C ALA A 215 -4.13 -4.84 4.74
N VAL A 216 -3.73 -3.70 5.27
CA VAL A 216 -4.62 -2.58 5.60
C VAL A 216 -4.50 -1.54 4.51
N GLY A 217 -5.61 -1.23 3.86
CA GLY A 217 -5.70 -0.14 2.91
C GLY A 217 -5.84 1.21 3.62
N ARG A 218 -5.57 2.28 2.90
CA ARG A 218 -5.57 3.66 3.43
C ARG A 218 -6.91 4.07 4.06
N ALA A 219 -8.03 3.61 3.53
CA ALA A 219 -9.37 3.89 4.09
C ALA A 219 -9.72 3.01 5.29
N GLY A 220 -8.79 2.16 5.77
CA GLY A 220 -9.04 1.20 6.83
C GLY A 220 -9.65 -0.13 6.34
N ASP A 221 -9.80 -0.30 5.02
CA ASP A 221 -10.23 -1.57 4.44
C ASP A 221 -9.18 -2.66 4.73
N LEU A 222 -9.64 -3.87 4.97
CA LEU A 222 -8.75 -5.03 5.09
C LEU A 222 -8.81 -5.88 3.83
N TYR A 223 -7.65 -6.23 3.29
CA TYR A 223 -7.51 -7.19 2.20
C TYR A 223 -6.93 -8.48 2.74
N ILE A 224 -7.55 -9.61 2.41
CA ILE A 224 -7.23 -10.92 2.95
C ILE A 224 -6.96 -11.88 1.79
N ALA A 225 -5.78 -12.48 1.74
CA ALA A 225 -5.51 -13.62 0.89
C ALA A 225 -6.20 -14.85 1.46
N ASP A 226 -7.38 -15.16 0.96
CA ASP A 226 -8.18 -16.35 1.32
C ASP A 226 -7.68 -17.57 0.54
N ALA A 227 -6.46 -17.99 0.90
CA ALA A 227 -5.59 -18.84 0.10
C ALA A 227 -6.20 -20.20 -0.27
N GLY A 228 -6.88 -20.84 0.69
CA GLY A 228 -7.55 -22.11 0.47
C GLY A 228 -8.78 -22.04 -0.44
N ASN A 229 -9.30 -20.81 -0.66
CA ASN A 229 -10.40 -20.53 -1.57
C ASN A 229 -9.94 -19.92 -2.90
N HIS A 230 -8.64 -19.76 -3.12
CA HIS A 230 -8.09 -19.17 -4.35
C HIS A 230 -8.68 -17.78 -4.67
N ARG A 231 -8.88 -16.95 -3.63
CA ARG A 231 -9.51 -15.62 -3.70
C ARG A 231 -8.76 -14.60 -2.87
N VAL A 232 -8.99 -13.34 -3.19
CA VAL A 232 -8.70 -12.24 -2.29
C VAL A 232 -10.02 -11.59 -1.88
N ARG A 233 -10.21 -11.42 -0.57
CA ARG A 233 -11.40 -10.82 0.02
C ARG A 233 -11.07 -9.45 0.58
N ARG A 234 -12.03 -8.54 0.55
CA ARG A 234 -11.94 -7.20 1.15
C ARG A 234 -13.03 -7.02 2.20
N ILE A 235 -12.66 -6.47 3.34
CA ILE A 235 -13.61 -5.98 4.36
C ILE A 235 -13.61 -4.46 4.25
N ALA A 236 -14.75 -3.89 3.96
CA ALA A 236 -14.94 -2.45 3.90
C ALA A 236 -15.17 -1.85 5.30
N ALA A 237 -15.13 -0.52 5.41
CA ALA A 237 -15.32 0.21 6.67
C ALA A 237 -16.69 -0.08 7.34
N ASP A 238 -17.71 -0.48 6.56
CA ASP A 238 -19.04 -0.90 7.08
C ASP A 238 -19.04 -2.33 7.65
N GLY A 239 -17.88 -3.01 7.69
CA GLY A 239 -17.72 -4.36 8.21
C GLY A 239 -18.21 -5.48 7.28
N LYS A 240 -18.62 -5.16 6.05
CA LYS A 240 -19.00 -6.17 5.06
C LYS A 240 -17.79 -6.70 4.30
N ILE A 241 -17.86 -7.99 3.96
CA ILE A 241 -16.83 -8.66 3.18
C ILE A 241 -17.31 -8.91 1.74
N CYS A 242 -16.39 -8.80 0.78
CA CYS A 242 -16.63 -9.19 -0.60
C CYS A 242 -15.37 -9.78 -1.25
N THR A 243 -15.56 -10.58 -2.29
CA THR A 243 -14.47 -11.03 -3.15
C THR A 243 -14.04 -9.90 -4.07
N VAL A 244 -12.75 -9.58 -4.11
CA VAL A 244 -12.17 -8.57 -5.02
C VAL A 244 -11.31 -9.18 -6.12
N ALA A 245 -10.83 -10.42 -5.95
CA ALA A 245 -10.15 -11.18 -6.98
C ALA A 245 -10.35 -12.68 -6.80
N GLY A 246 -10.35 -13.39 -7.91
CA GLY A 246 -10.41 -14.83 -7.97
C GLY A 246 -11.82 -15.40 -8.06
N THR A 247 -12.03 -16.37 -8.97
CA THR A 247 -13.30 -17.11 -9.10
C THR A 247 -13.48 -18.15 -7.99
N GLY A 248 -12.40 -18.52 -7.28
CA GLY A 248 -12.36 -19.67 -6.38
C GLY A 248 -11.94 -20.97 -7.06
N THR A 249 -11.83 -20.99 -8.38
CA THR A 249 -11.25 -22.11 -9.12
C THR A 249 -9.75 -21.90 -9.23
N LYS A 250 -8.99 -22.91 -8.79
CA LYS A 250 -7.54 -22.96 -8.91
C LYS A 250 -7.10 -22.85 -10.37
N GLY A 251 -6.17 -21.95 -10.67
CA GLY A 251 -5.59 -21.81 -12.01
C GLY A 251 -4.97 -20.44 -12.25
N PHE A 252 -4.72 -20.15 -13.52
CA PHE A 252 -4.22 -18.86 -14.01
C PHE A 252 -5.03 -18.42 -15.23
N SER A 253 -5.70 -17.31 -15.13
CA SER A 253 -6.41 -16.68 -16.25
C SER A 253 -6.80 -15.23 -15.89
N GLY A 254 -7.40 -14.53 -16.86
CA GLY A 254 -8.15 -13.30 -16.65
C GLY A 254 -7.31 -12.03 -16.65
N ASP A 255 -6.05 -12.05 -17.10
CA ASP A 255 -5.29 -10.82 -17.30
C ASP A 255 -6.05 -9.86 -18.23
N ASP A 256 -5.99 -8.57 -17.92
CA ASP A 256 -6.67 -7.44 -18.58
C ASP A 256 -8.20 -7.47 -18.48
N GLY A 257 -8.75 -8.43 -17.73
CA GLY A 257 -10.17 -8.55 -17.43
C GLY A 257 -10.52 -8.24 -15.98
N PRO A 258 -11.82 -8.35 -15.60
CA PRO A 258 -12.25 -8.16 -14.22
C PRO A 258 -11.56 -9.13 -13.25
N ALA A 259 -10.99 -8.60 -12.17
CA ALA A 259 -10.23 -9.41 -11.21
C ALA A 259 -11.08 -10.52 -10.55
N THR A 260 -12.37 -10.30 -10.38
CA THR A 260 -13.31 -11.30 -9.85
C THR A 260 -13.61 -12.45 -10.81
N ALA A 261 -13.30 -12.28 -12.10
CA ALA A 261 -13.41 -13.33 -13.13
C ALA A 261 -12.07 -14.07 -13.38
N ALA A 262 -10.98 -13.64 -12.77
CA ALA A 262 -9.67 -14.25 -12.92
C ALA A 262 -9.54 -15.53 -12.10
N GLN A 263 -8.64 -16.42 -12.50
CA GLN A 263 -8.21 -17.55 -11.68
C GLN A 263 -6.89 -17.21 -10.97
N LEU A 264 -6.81 -17.59 -9.72
CA LEU A 264 -5.61 -17.53 -8.88
C LEU A 264 -5.27 -18.93 -8.36
N ASP A 265 -4.01 -19.16 -7.98
CA ASP A 265 -3.63 -20.41 -7.33
C ASP A 265 -2.92 -20.17 -6.01
N SER A 266 -3.68 -20.33 -4.91
CA SER A 266 -3.20 -20.12 -3.55
C SER A 266 -2.53 -18.74 -3.39
N PRO A 267 -3.26 -17.61 -3.54
CA PRO A 267 -2.70 -16.30 -3.26
C PRO A 267 -2.26 -16.26 -1.80
N LEU A 268 -0.99 -15.90 -1.52
CA LEU A 268 -0.46 -15.90 -0.16
C LEU A 268 -0.24 -14.50 0.38
N GLY A 269 0.46 -13.64 -0.32
CA GLY A 269 0.72 -12.26 0.09
C GLY A 269 -0.22 -11.28 -0.61
N VAL A 270 -0.55 -10.22 0.09
CA VAL A 270 -1.25 -9.05 -0.44
C VAL A 270 -0.59 -7.78 0.08
N ALA A 271 -0.46 -6.78 -0.78
CA ALA A 271 -0.01 -5.45 -0.42
C ALA A 271 -0.88 -4.39 -1.09
N VAL A 272 -1.00 -3.23 -0.47
CA VAL A 272 -1.77 -2.11 -1.01
C VAL A 272 -0.86 -0.89 -0.99
N ASP A 273 -0.77 -0.18 -2.11
CA ASP A 273 -0.02 1.06 -2.19
C ASP A 273 -0.80 2.27 -1.66
N SER A 274 -0.15 3.44 -1.69
CA SER A 274 -0.70 4.70 -1.17
C SER A 274 -1.98 5.16 -1.88
N ILE A 275 -2.24 4.68 -3.10
CA ILE A 275 -3.41 5.04 -3.92
C ILE A 275 -4.49 3.95 -3.94
N GLY A 276 -4.26 2.82 -3.25
CA GLY A 276 -5.22 1.71 -3.14
C GLY A 276 -5.09 0.64 -4.20
N THR A 277 -4.02 0.62 -4.99
CA THR A 277 -3.72 -0.48 -5.91
C THR A 277 -3.38 -1.73 -5.10
N LEU A 278 -4.01 -2.84 -5.42
CA LEU A 278 -3.79 -4.12 -4.74
C LEU A 278 -2.81 -5.00 -5.53
N TYR A 279 -1.79 -5.48 -4.83
CA TYR A 279 -0.82 -6.44 -5.34
C TYR A 279 -1.03 -7.79 -4.67
N ILE A 280 -0.93 -8.88 -5.45
CA ILE A 280 -1.23 -10.24 -5.01
C ILE A 280 -0.06 -11.15 -5.41
N ALA A 281 0.53 -11.84 -4.44
CA ALA A 281 1.45 -12.93 -4.70
C ALA A 281 0.66 -14.20 -5.07
N ASP A 282 0.57 -14.47 -6.35
CA ASP A 282 -0.11 -15.64 -6.93
C ASP A 282 0.85 -16.83 -6.89
N PHE A 283 0.97 -17.41 -5.71
CA PHE A 283 2.07 -18.27 -5.24
C PHE A 283 2.40 -19.45 -6.16
N ASN A 284 1.41 -20.28 -6.48
CA ASN A 284 1.65 -21.45 -7.32
C ASN A 284 1.71 -21.10 -8.82
N ASN A 285 1.25 -19.91 -9.20
CA ASN A 285 1.40 -19.38 -10.55
C ASN A 285 2.71 -18.64 -10.76
N HIS A 286 3.58 -18.54 -9.73
CA HIS A 286 4.90 -17.91 -9.81
C HIS A 286 4.86 -16.48 -10.35
N ARG A 287 3.85 -15.70 -9.96
CA ARG A 287 3.57 -14.33 -10.45
C ARG A 287 3.21 -13.37 -9.33
N VAL A 288 3.37 -12.11 -9.63
CA VAL A 288 2.67 -11.05 -8.88
C VAL A 288 1.65 -10.42 -9.81
N ARG A 289 0.41 -10.35 -9.32
CA ARG A 289 -0.73 -9.75 -10.01
C ARG A 289 -1.04 -8.41 -9.38
N LYS A 290 -1.53 -7.48 -10.20
CA LYS A 290 -1.95 -6.13 -9.80
C LYS A 290 -3.44 -5.96 -10.14
N ILE A 291 -4.20 -5.36 -9.22
CA ILE A 291 -5.57 -4.92 -9.50
C ILE A 291 -5.56 -3.40 -9.53
N ALA A 292 -5.86 -2.86 -10.69
CA ALA A 292 -5.96 -1.41 -10.90
C ALA A 292 -7.29 -0.84 -10.37
N ALA A 293 -7.40 0.49 -10.29
CA ALA A 293 -8.59 1.18 -9.79
C ALA A 293 -9.87 0.89 -10.61
N ASP A 294 -9.74 0.48 -11.88
CA ASP A 294 -10.85 0.05 -12.73
C ASP A 294 -11.32 -1.39 -12.45
N GLY A 295 -10.71 -2.07 -11.48
CA GLY A 295 -11.03 -3.44 -11.09
C GLY A 295 -10.46 -4.53 -12.01
N LYS A 296 -9.63 -4.17 -12.99
CA LYS A 296 -8.95 -5.15 -13.83
C LYS A 296 -7.70 -5.69 -13.16
N ILE A 297 -7.41 -6.95 -13.45
CA ILE A 297 -6.20 -7.63 -12.99
C ILE A 297 -5.21 -7.79 -14.13
N SER A 298 -3.91 -7.65 -13.83
CA SER A 298 -2.83 -7.91 -14.77
C SER A 298 -1.64 -8.56 -14.07
N THR A 299 -0.82 -9.28 -14.82
CA THR A 299 0.48 -9.78 -14.35
C THR A 299 1.52 -8.68 -14.50
N ILE A 300 2.18 -8.31 -13.41
CA ILE A 300 3.22 -7.27 -13.43
C ILE A 300 4.63 -7.84 -13.21
N VAL A 301 4.74 -9.00 -12.57
CA VAL A 301 6.02 -9.68 -12.36
C VAL A 301 5.84 -11.18 -12.57
N GLY A 302 6.73 -11.79 -13.32
CA GLY A 302 6.82 -13.23 -13.44
C GLY A 302 6.18 -13.81 -14.70
N THR A 303 6.88 -14.72 -15.36
CA THR A 303 6.40 -15.46 -16.55
C THR A 303 5.45 -16.61 -16.20
N GLY A 304 5.40 -17.01 -14.92
CA GLY A 304 4.68 -18.23 -14.48
C GLY A 304 5.50 -19.51 -14.51
N THR A 305 6.70 -19.45 -15.04
CA THR A 305 7.65 -20.57 -14.96
C THR A 305 8.51 -20.39 -13.69
N ALA A 306 8.53 -21.42 -12.83
CA ALA A 306 9.37 -21.41 -11.64
C ALA A 306 10.85 -21.26 -11.99
N GLY A 307 11.56 -20.39 -11.29
CA GLY A 307 13.00 -20.18 -11.51
C GLY A 307 13.45 -18.80 -11.07
N PHE A 308 14.70 -18.51 -11.40
CA PHE A 308 15.33 -17.22 -11.13
C PHE A 308 16.06 -16.75 -12.37
N ASP A 309 15.65 -15.59 -12.87
CA ASP A 309 16.38 -14.81 -13.88
C ASP A 309 15.82 -13.39 -13.97
N GLY A 310 16.24 -12.68 -14.99
CA GLY A 310 15.66 -11.42 -15.42
C GLY A 310 16.06 -10.22 -14.58
N ASP A 311 17.04 -10.30 -13.67
CA ASP A 311 17.56 -9.11 -12.98
C ASP A 311 18.02 -8.08 -14.03
N ASP A 312 17.71 -6.82 -13.74
CA ASP A 312 17.94 -5.63 -14.57
C ASP A 312 17.15 -5.62 -15.91
N GLY A 313 16.29 -6.60 -16.13
CA GLY A 313 15.35 -6.68 -17.25
C GLY A 313 13.89 -6.43 -16.85
N PRO A 314 12.96 -6.48 -17.85
CA PRO A 314 11.53 -6.27 -17.60
C PRO A 314 10.95 -7.25 -16.58
N ALA A 315 10.28 -6.74 -15.54
CA ALA A 315 9.76 -7.57 -14.44
C ALA A 315 8.76 -8.63 -14.89
N ALA A 316 7.93 -8.34 -15.90
CA ALA A 316 6.97 -9.30 -16.45
C ALA A 316 7.64 -10.48 -17.17
N SER A 317 8.87 -10.31 -17.64
CA SER A 317 9.66 -11.33 -18.32
C SER A 317 10.58 -12.15 -17.39
N ALA A 318 10.69 -11.74 -16.14
CA ALA A 318 11.51 -12.44 -15.14
C ALA A 318 10.85 -13.73 -14.65
N ARG A 319 11.62 -14.65 -14.09
CA ARG A 319 11.09 -15.80 -13.36
C ARG A 319 11.13 -15.58 -11.86
N LEU A 320 10.05 -15.91 -11.21
CA LEU A 320 9.92 -16.04 -9.77
C LEU A 320 9.74 -17.51 -9.37
N ASN A 321 9.94 -17.82 -8.11
CA ASN A 321 9.68 -19.16 -7.61
C ASN A 321 8.94 -19.11 -6.27
N LYS A 322 7.61 -19.28 -6.35
CA LYS A 322 6.72 -19.26 -5.18
C LYS A 322 6.83 -17.95 -4.38
N PRO A 323 6.50 -16.80 -5.00
CA PRO A 323 6.48 -15.53 -4.27
C PRO A 323 5.45 -15.58 -3.14
N ILE A 324 5.81 -15.08 -1.95
CA ILE A 324 4.90 -15.06 -0.77
C ILE A 324 4.63 -13.64 -0.34
N GLY A 325 5.52 -13.01 0.41
CA GLY A 325 5.32 -11.70 1.00
C GLY A 325 5.52 -10.57 0.00
N LEU A 326 4.72 -9.55 0.14
CA LEU A 326 4.77 -8.33 -0.67
C LEU A 326 4.75 -7.10 0.23
N ALA A 327 5.54 -6.10 -0.12
CA ALA A 327 5.44 -4.76 0.46
C ALA A 327 5.65 -3.71 -0.63
N VAL A 328 4.98 -2.56 -0.50
CA VAL A 328 5.22 -1.39 -1.34
C VAL A 328 5.70 -0.27 -0.44
N ASP A 329 6.81 0.37 -0.80
CA ASP A 329 7.31 1.52 -0.07
C ASP A 329 6.65 2.83 -0.55
N ARG A 330 7.05 3.93 0.08
CA ARG A 330 6.48 5.26 -0.18
C ARG A 330 6.90 5.89 -1.51
N VAL A 331 7.90 5.31 -2.17
CA VAL A 331 8.37 5.71 -3.50
C VAL A 331 8.00 4.68 -4.56
N ASP A 332 6.90 3.94 -4.30
CA ASP A 332 6.30 2.96 -5.19
C ASP A 332 7.27 1.84 -5.65
N THR A 333 8.17 1.41 -4.76
CA THR A 333 8.96 0.20 -4.98
C THR A 333 8.23 -1.01 -4.39
N LEU A 334 7.91 -1.98 -5.23
CA LEU A 334 7.36 -3.27 -4.80
C LEU A 334 8.50 -4.22 -4.42
N TYR A 335 8.48 -4.71 -3.20
CA TYR A 335 9.37 -5.76 -2.71
C TYR A 335 8.63 -7.09 -2.66
N ILE A 336 9.34 -8.15 -3.05
CA ILE A 336 8.77 -9.49 -3.22
C ILE A 336 9.68 -10.49 -2.50
N ALA A 337 9.15 -11.23 -1.53
CA ALA A 337 9.80 -12.40 -0.97
C ALA A 337 9.73 -13.55 -2.00
N ASP A 338 10.76 -13.70 -2.80
CA ASP A 338 10.91 -14.75 -3.82
C ASP A 338 11.40 -16.03 -3.14
N HIS A 339 10.45 -16.64 -2.41
CA HIS A 339 10.63 -17.63 -1.36
C HIS A 339 11.56 -18.78 -1.73
N ALA A 340 11.23 -19.49 -2.80
CA ALA A 340 11.99 -20.69 -3.20
C ALA A 340 13.29 -20.34 -3.96
N ASN A 341 13.51 -19.07 -4.29
CA ASN A 341 14.77 -18.56 -4.83
C ASN A 341 15.68 -17.97 -3.74
N HIS A 342 15.26 -18.00 -2.48
CA HIS A 342 16.05 -17.48 -1.35
C HIS A 342 16.50 -16.04 -1.53
N ARG A 343 15.60 -15.18 -2.07
CA ARG A 343 15.85 -13.78 -2.38
C ARG A 343 14.69 -12.87 -1.99
N VAL A 344 15.00 -11.61 -1.83
CA VAL A 344 14.03 -10.53 -1.93
C VAL A 344 14.29 -9.81 -3.23
N ARG A 345 13.27 -9.70 -4.08
CA ARG A 345 13.31 -8.96 -5.34
C ARG A 345 12.63 -7.61 -5.15
N LYS A 346 13.02 -6.63 -5.95
CA LYS A 346 12.38 -5.33 -6.00
C LYS A 346 12.09 -4.90 -7.43
N VAL A 347 10.96 -4.22 -7.61
CA VAL A 347 10.52 -3.63 -8.86
C VAL A 347 10.14 -2.19 -8.56
N ALA A 348 10.81 -1.24 -9.20
CA ALA A 348 10.30 0.12 -9.21
C ALA A 348 8.99 0.07 -10.02
N LEU A 349 7.86 0.23 -9.33
CA LEU A 349 6.60 0.35 -10.05
C LEU A 349 6.71 1.60 -10.92
N PRO A 350 6.12 1.61 -12.14
CA PRO A 350 6.13 2.84 -12.90
C PRO A 350 5.55 3.92 -11.98
N GLU A 351 6.35 4.98 -11.76
CA GLU A 351 5.80 6.19 -11.18
C GLU A 351 4.50 6.41 -11.92
N MET A 352 3.41 6.58 -11.18
CA MET A 352 2.19 7.03 -11.84
C MET A 352 2.57 8.30 -12.56
N ALA A 353 2.69 8.20 -13.88
CA ALA A 353 3.14 9.28 -14.72
C ALA A 353 2.37 10.53 -14.29
N GLY A 354 3.05 11.39 -13.56
CA GLY A 354 2.54 12.71 -13.42
C GLY A 354 2.05 13.23 -12.09
N LEU A 355 2.68 12.95 -10.93
CA LEU A 355 2.71 14.02 -9.95
C LEU A 355 3.60 15.12 -10.55
N PRO A 356 3.08 16.34 -10.75
CA PRO A 356 3.84 17.39 -11.41
C PRO A 356 5.08 17.75 -10.58
N ASP A 357 6.19 17.97 -11.27
CA ASP A 357 7.40 18.47 -10.66
C ASP A 357 7.15 19.79 -9.93
N SER A 358 7.94 20.02 -8.88
CA SER A 358 7.92 21.32 -8.21
C SER A 358 8.21 22.44 -9.19
N GLY A 359 7.34 23.44 -9.22
CA GLY A 359 7.42 24.58 -10.17
C GLY A 359 6.61 24.40 -11.44
N ALA A 360 6.03 23.23 -11.70
CA ALA A 360 5.15 23.03 -12.86
C ALA A 360 4.00 24.04 -12.87
N VAL A 361 3.77 24.67 -13.99
CA VAL A 361 2.63 25.58 -14.20
C VAL A 361 1.53 24.84 -14.95
N VAL A 362 0.36 24.75 -14.35
CA VAL A 362 -0.76 23.94 -14.83
C VAL A 362 -2.08 24.72 -14.84
N SER A 363 -3.06 24.18 -15.51
CA SER A 363 -4.45 24.59 -15.40
C SER A 363 -5.32 23.41 -15.01
N TRP A 364 -6.26 23.61 -14.09
CA TRP A 364 -7.15 22.57 -13.61
C TRP A 364 -8.53 22.66 -14.27
N ALA A 365 -8.99 21.58 -14.88
CA ALA A 365 -10.34 21.48 -15.43
C ALA A 365 -11.14 20.40 -14.70
N ASN A 366 -12.30 20.76 -14.17
CA ASN A 366 -13.18 19.77 -13.57
C ASN A 366 -13.79 18.82 -14.62
N ILE A 367 -13.80 17.52 -14.34
CA ILE A 367 -14.26 16.47 -15.26
C ILE A 367 -15.72 16.65 -15.65
N ARG A 368 -16.58 17.01 -14.69
CA ARG A 368 -18.02 17.14 -14.92
C ARG A 368 -18.37 18.43 -15.67
N SER A 369 -17.89 19.56 -15.18
CA SER A 369 -18.26 20.88 -15.72
C SER A 369 -17.41 21.32 -16.91
N ARG A 370 -16.22 20.75 -17.08
CA ARG A 370 -15.16 21.17 -18.02
C ARG A 370 -14.70 22.62 -17.84
N LEU A 371 -15.08 23.27 -16.75
CA LEU A 371 -14.67 24.61 -16.41
C LEU A 371 -13.30 24.60 -15.70
N ARG A 372 -12.60 25.73 -15.79
CA ARG A 372 -11.28 25.91 -15.16
C ARG A 372 -11.39 26.41 -13.73
N MET A 373 -10.47 25.97 -12.88
CA MET A 373 -10.24 26.57 -11.56
C MET A 373 -9.67 27.98 -11.75
N ALA A 374 -10.29 28.98 -11.17
CA ALA A 374 -9.93 30.37 -11.35
C ALA A 374 -10.19 31.20 -10.08
N VAL A 375 -9.35 32.23 -9.87
CA VAL A 375 -9.63 33.23 -8.82
C VAL A 375 -10.77 34.11 -9.23
N HIS A 376 -11.74 34.30 -8.32
CA HIS A 376 -12.95 35.09 -8.60
C HIS A 376 -12.60 36.53 -8.98
N ARG A 377 -13.17 36.97 -10.13
CA ARG A 377 -12.95 38.32 -10.71
C ARG A 377 -11.47 38.68 -10.88
N GLU A 378 -10.59 37.71 -11.08
CA GLU A 378 -9.16 37.92 -11.24
C GLU A 378 -8.48 38.67 -10.08
N SER A 379 -9.04 38.58 -8.88
CA SER A 379 -8.56 39.27 -7.68
C SER A 379 -7.16 38.83 -7.27
N THR A 380 -6.35 39.76 -6.78
CA THR A 380 -5.05 39.45 -6.16
C THR A 380 -5.07 39.59 -4.64
N LYS A 381 -6.24 39.81 -4.03
CA LYS A 381 -6.40 40.02 -2.58
C LYS A 381 -6.46 38.71 -1.82
N ASP A 382 -6.06 38.73 -0.54
CA ASP A 382 -6.32 37.63 0.39
C ASP A 382 -7.83 37.43 0.59
N GLY A 383 -8.23 36.17 0.77
CA GLY A 383 -9.63 35.78 0.92
C GLY A 383 -10.43 35.79 -0.38
N ALA A 384 -9.81 36.06 -1.55
CA ALA A 384 -10.52 35.96 -2.81
C ALA A 384 -10.88 34.50 -3.09
N GLU A 385 -12.18 34.23 -3.22
CA GLU A 385 -12.72 32.88 -3.44
C GLU A 385 -12.27 32.26 -4.77
N ILE A 386 -12.18 30.95 -4.80
CA ILE A 386 -11.87 30.18 -6.00
C ILE A 386 -13.16 29.66 -6.59
N HIS A 387 -13.36 29.91 -7.86
CA HIS A 387 -14.55 29.58 -8.63
C HIS A 387 -14.21 28.78 -9.88
N GLN A 388 -15.23 28.26 -10.55
CA GLN A 388 -15.11 27.73 -11.89
C GLN A 388 -15.34 28.84 -12.94
N SER A 389 -14.55 28.83 -14.01
CA SER A 389 -14.68 29.78 -15.12
C SER A 389 -14.46 29.07 -16.46
N LEU A 390 -14.97 29.66 -17.54
CA LEU A 390 -14.64 29.21 -18.90
C LEU A 390 -13.12 29.28 -19.13
N ALA A 391 -12.61 28.35 -19.92
CA ALA A 391 -11.18 28.33 -20.28
C ALA A 391 -10.78 29.61 -20.99
N ALA A 392 -9.76 30.29 -20.49
CA ALA A 392 -9.15 31.45 -21.10
C ALA A 392 -7.63 31.40 -20.85
N PRO A 393 -6.81 31.91 -21.76
CA PRO A 393 -5.36 31.93 -21.58
C PRO A 393 -4.95 33.05 -20.60
N ARG A 394 -5.51 33.06 -19.40
CA ARG A 394 -5.29 34.13 -18.40
C ARG A 394 -4.59 33.59 -17.16
N GLU A 395 -3.70 34.37 -16.62
CA GLU A 395 -2.85 33.98 -15.47
C GLU A 395 -3.61 33.62 -14.20
N HIS A 396 -4.81 34.15 -13.97
CA HIS A 396 -5.66 33.79 -12.83
C HIS A 396 -6.26 32.37 -12.93
N GLN A 397 -6.09 31.69 -14.08
CA GLN A 397 -6.44 30.28 -14.30
C GLN A 397 -5.20 29.38 -14.36
N ARG A 398 -4.01 29.93 -14.12
CA ARG A 398 -2.73 29.22 -14.09
C ARG A 398 -2.27 29.06 -12.68
N TRP A 399 -1.82 27.89 -12.35
CA TRP A 399 -1.43 27.51 -11.01
C TRP A 399 -0.05 26.85 -11.03
N ARG A 400 0.82 27.32 -10.17
CA ARG A 400 2.13 26.69 -9.97
C ARG A 400 2.02 25.69 -8.83
N LEU A 401 2.50 24.49 -9.06
CA LEU A 401 2.60 23.46 -8.03
C LEU A 401 3.99 23.55 -7.40
N VAL A 402 4.04 23.79 -6.11
CA VAL A 402 5.29 23.86 -5.36
C VAL A 402 5.28 22.78 -4.30
N VAL A 403 6.28 21.91 -4.30
CA VAL A 403 6.43 20.89 -3.27
C VAL A 403 6.64 21.56 -1.93
N ALA A 404 5.72 21.35 -1.00
CA ALA A 404 5.73 21.90 0.35
C ALA A 404 6.33 20.93 1.38
N GLY A 405 6.61 19.70 0.97
CA GLY A 405 7.14 18.65 1.86
C GLY A 405 6.52 17.30 1.60
N GLN A 406 6.66 16.42 2.58
CA GLN A 406 6.03 15.09 2.57
C GLN A 406 5.30 14.86 3.88
N ASP A 407 4.17 14.19 3.79
CA ASP A 407 3.40 13.74 4.95
C ASP A 407 3.04 12.27 4.78
N ASN A 408 3.53 11.42 5.69
CA ASN A 408 3.38 9.97 5.58
C ASN A 408 3.84 9.38 4.24
N GLY A 409 4.85 10.00 3.60
CA GLY A 409 5.41 9.59 2.30
C GLY A 409 4.63 10.07 1.09
N GLU A 410 3.58 10.87 1.27
CA GLU A 410 2.87 11.53 0.19
C GLU A 410 3.43 12.93 -0.04
N THR A 411 3.65 13.26 -1.30
CA THR A 411 4.08 14.61 -1.68
C THR A 411 2.96 15.60 -1.39
N LEU A 412 3.28 16.63 -0.62
CA LEU A 412 2.41 17.77 -0.36
C LEU A 412 2.76 18.91 -1.28
N TYR A 413 1.76 19.57 -1.78
CA TYR A 413 1.89 20.75 -2.63
C TYR A 413 1.24 21.96 -2.01
N THR A 414 1.84 23.11 -2.17
CA THR A 414 1.12 24.38 -2.23
C THR A 414 0.71 24.63 -3.68
N ILE A 415 -0.52 25.08 -3.89
CA ILE A 415 -1.07 25.39 -5.21
C ILE A 415 -1.13 26.91 -5.34
N GLU A 416 -0.08 27.50 -5.96
CA GLU A 416 0.10 28.94 -6.05
C GLU A 416 -0.52 29.50 -7.35
N ASN A 417 -1.33 30.54 -7.23
CA ASN A 417 -1.84 31.24 -8.41
C ASN A 417 -0.74 32.08 -9.08
N VAL A 418 -0.52 31.86 -10.37
CA VAL A 418 0.59 32.52 -11.10
C VAL A 418 0.46 34.06 -11.11
N ARG A 419 -0.78 34.59 -11.15
CA ARG A 419 -1.01 36.05 -11.18
C ARG A 419 -0.80 36.73 -9.83
N SER A 420 -1.27 36.11 -8.75
CA SER A 420 -1.28 36.74 -7.42
C SER A 420 -0.08 36.35 -6.56
N GLY A 421 0.60 35.24 -6.88
CA GLY A 421 1.61 34.62 -6.02
C GLY A 421 1.03 34.05 -4.72
N LYS A 422 -0.29 33.91 -4.62
CA LYS A 422 -0.98 33.43 -3.41
C LYS A 422 -1.36 31.97 -3.56
N VAL A 423 -1.38 31.25 -2.43
CA VAL A 423 -1.69 29.81 -2.40
C VAL A 423 -3.17 29.54 -2.11
N LEU A 424 -3.62 28.38 -2.56
CA LEU A 424 -4.94 27.84 -2.29
C LEU A 424 -5.06 27.47 -0.81
N GLU A 425 -6.14 27.89 -0.14
CA GLU A 425 -6.40 27.59 1.28
C GLU A 425 -7.84 27.20 1.56
N ILE A 426 -8.05 26.53 2.70
CA ILE A 426 -9.36 26.41 3.34
C ILE A 426 -9.54 27.58 4.28
N VAL A 427 -10.55 28.41 4.02
CA VAL A 427 -10.82 29.62 4.82
C VAL A 427 -11.03 29.26 6.29
N GLY A 428 -10.25 29.91 7.17
CA GLY A 428 -10.33 29.70 8.62
C GLY A 428 -9.83 28.34 9.10
N ALA A 429 -9.06 27.62 8.30
CA ALA A 429 -8.53 26.29 8.61
C ALA A 429 -9.60 25.27 9.06
N HIS A 430 -10.84 25.42 8.59
CA HIS A 430 -11.95 24.54 8.96
C HIS A 430 -11.78 23.12 8.43
N GLU A 431 -12.03 22.12 9.28
CA GLU A 431 -11.99 20.70 8.91
C GLU A 431 -13.36 20.15 8.47
N ALA A 432 -14.40 20.96 8.52
CA ALA A 432 -15.76 20.55 8.19
C ALA A 432 -16.03 20.55 6.68
N ALA A 433 -16.86 19.63 6.20
CA ALA A 433 -17.37 19.66 4.83
C ALA A 433 -18.18 20.95 4.57
N GLY A 434 -18.05 21.50 3.36
CA GLY A 434 -18.70 22.76 2.96
C GLY A 434 -17.86 24.01 3.18
N ALA A 435 -16.67 23.90 3.80
CA ALA A 435 -15.78 25.04 3.95
C ALA A 435 -15.30 25.57 2.58
N VAL A 436 -15.27 26.91 2.46
CA VAL A 436 -14.93 27.61 1.22
C VAL A 436 -13.43 27.57 0.97
N VAL A 437 -13.06 27.50 -0.30
CA VAL A 437 -11.68 27.57 -0.78
C VAL A 437 -11.40 28.96 -1.32
N ALA A 438 -10.31 29.59 -0.88
CA ALA A 438 -9.86 30.91 -1.28
C ALA A 438 -8.36 30.93 -1.55
N GLN A 439 -7.81 32.08 -1.91
CA GLN A 439 -6.37 32.30 -1.97
C GLN A 439 -5.90 33.19 -0.81
N ARG A 440 -4.69 32.92 -0.29
CA ARG A 440 -4.02 33.73 0.73
C ARG A 440 -2.50 33.70 0.56
N ALA A 441 -1.80 34.65 1.16
CA ALA A 441 -0.36 34.57 1.27
C ALA A 441 0.08 33.27 1.97
N TYR A 442 1.19 32.67 1.54
CA TYR A 442 1.70 31.45 2.18
C TYR A 442 2.18 31.74 3.60
N GLU A 443 1.70 30.97 4.57
CA GLU A 443 1.96 31.17 6.01
C GLU A 443 3.08 30.25 6.53
N GLY A 444 3.69 29.44 5.68
CA GLY A 444 4.78 28.51 6.02
C GLY A 444 4.37 27.04 6.13
N ASP A 445 5.35 26.19 6.46
CA ASP A 445 5.19 24.74 6.38
C ASP A 445 4.23 24.17 7.44
N ASP A 446 3.94 24.89 8.51
CA ASP A 446 2.96 24.51 9.52
C ASP A 446 1.51 24.86 9.13
N ALA A 447 1.32 25.59 8.03
CA ALA A 447 -0.01 25.95 7.52
C ALA A 447 -0.68 24.80 6.76
N HIS A 448 -1.04 23.73 7.45
CA HIS A 448 -1.58 22.52 6.86
C HIS A 448 -2.86 22.72 6.04
N HIS A 449 -3.64 23.76 6.31
CA HIS A 449 -4.83 24.17 5.55
C HIS A 449 -4.50 24.78 4.18
N GLN A 450 -3.22 25.10 3.91
CA GLN A 450 -2.69 25.57 2.63
C GLN A 450 -1.93 24.48 1.86
N GLN A 451 -1.87 23.26 2.37
CA GLN A 451 -1.16 22.14 1.78
C GLN A 451 -2.13 21.09 1.26
N TRP A 452 -1.82 20.55 0.09
CA TRP A 452 -2.72 19.72 -0.67
C TRP A 452 -2.01 18.46 -1.18
N ARG A 453 -2.75 17.36 -1.20
CA ARG A 453 -2.34 16.11 -1.86
C ARG A 453 -3.02 16.01 -3.20
N LEU A 454 -2.29 15.61 -4.21
CA LEU A 454 -2.82 15.28 -5.52
C LEU A 454 -2.98 13.76 -5.61
N ILE A 455 -4.23 13.29 -5.61
CA ILE A 455 -4.56 11.87 -5.62
C ILE A 455 -4.94 11.49 -7.05
N PRO A 456 -4.09 10.74 -7.78
CA PRO A 456 -4.40 10.31 -9.14
C PRO A 456 -5.63 9.40 -9.17
N VAL A 457 -6.49 9.58 -10.16
CA VAL A 457 -7.77 8.84 -10.28
C VAL A 457 -7.70 7.71 -11.30
N SER A 458 -6.79 7.81 -12.27
CA SER A 458 -6.63 6.78 -13.30
C SER A 458 -5.20 6.74 -13.82
N PRO A 459 -4.62 5.55 -14.08
CA PRO A 459 -3.34 5.46 -14.75
C PRO A 459 -3.49 6.03 -16.16
N ALA A 460 -2.63 6.97 -16.51
CA ALA A 460 -2.62 7.58 -17.81
C ALA A 460 -2.13 6.59 -18.87
N THR A 461 -3.00 6.22 -19.80
CA THR A 461 -2.60 5.93 -21.16
C THR A 461 -3.06 7.12 -21.99
N ASP A 462 -2.14 7.92 -22.52
CA ASP A 462 -2.32 8.99 -23.53
C ASP A 462 -3.32 10.13 -23.23
N THR A 463 -3.83 10.26 -22.02
CA THR A 463 -4.77 11.34 -21.65
C THR A 463 -4.18 12.20 -20.52
N PRO A 464 -4.54 13.50 -20.44
CA PRO A 464 -4.15 14.37 -19.34
C PRO A 464 -4.46 13.70 -17.99
N SER A 465 -3.52 13.72 -17.07
CA SER A 465 -3.67 13.11 -15.74
C SER A 465 -4.87 13.68 -15.00
N VAL A 466 -5.65 12.81 -14.38
CA VAL A 466 -6.84 13.16 -13.59
C VAL A 466 -6.54 12.97 -12.12
N TYR A 467 -6.84 13.97 -11.32
CA TYR A 467 -6.57 13.98 -9.87
C TYR A 467 -7.81 14.31 -9.05
N GLU A 468 -7.89 13.78 -7.86
CA GLU A 468 -8.60 14.36 -6.74
C GLU A 468 -7.64 15.22 -5.93
N ILE A 469 -8.09 16.36 -5.42
CA ILE A 469 -7.25 17.31 -4.67
C ILE A 469 -7.73 17.29 -3.23
N ALA A 470 -6.94 16.75 -2.31
CA ALA A 470 -7.27 16.62 -0.90
C ALA A 470 -6.51 17.64 -0.04
N ASN A 471 -7.19 18.33 0.88
CA ASN A 471 -6.54 19.20 1.84
C ASN A 471 -5.81 18.39 2.93
N ARG A 472 -4.58 18.78 3.29
CA ARG A 472 -3.77 18.08 4.30
C ARG A 472 -4.43 18.08 5.68
N ASN A 473 -4.97 19.21 6.10
CA ASN A 473 -5.54 19.39 7.44
C ASN A 473 -6.81 18.55 7.66
N SER A 474 -7.74 18.63 6.70
CA SER A 474 -9.06 18.00 6.83
C SER A 474 -9.18 16.61 6.18
N GLY A 475 -8.27 16.27 5.26
CA GLY A 475 -8.41 15.09 4.39
C GLY A 475 -9.58 15.14 3.40
N LEU A 476 -10.34 16.25 3.36
CA LEU A 476 -11.48 16.40 2.48
C LEU A 476 -11.07 16.82 1.06
N LEU A 477 -11.90 16.47 0.08
CA LEU A 477 -11.65 16.68 -1.33
C LEU A 477 -12.21 18.00 -1.85
N LEU A 478 -11.47 18.63 -2.76
CA LEU A 478 -11.90 19.83 -3.48
C LEU A 478 -13.00 19.45 -4.47
N ARG A 479 -14.20 20.02 -4.29
CA ARG A 479 -15.39 19.71 -5.07
C ARG A 479 -16.05 20.96 -5.67
N VAL A 480 -16.74 20.76 -6.81
CA VAL A 480 -17.61 21.76 -7.41
C VAL A 480 -19.07 21.47 -7.08
N ASP A 481 -19.82 22.51 -6.71
CA ASP A 481 -21.26 22.44 -6.72
C ASP A 481 -21.79 22.54 -8.16
N THR A 482 -23.01 22.05 -8.39
CA THR A 482 -23.61 21.93 -9.73
C THR A 482 -23.76 23.25 -10.49
N ASN A 483 -23.62 24.40 -9.83
CA ASN A 483 -23.71 25.73 -10.43
C ASN A 483 -22.34 26.33 -10.74
N ALA A 484 -22.10 26.65 -12.00
CA ALA A 484 -20.81 27.13 -12.53
C ALA A 484 -20.23 28.44 -11.94
N ARG A 485 -20.93 29.10 -11.03
CA ARG A 485 -20.51 30.38 -10.43
C ARG A 485 -20.37 30.35 -8.91
N THR A 486 -20.47 29.20 -8.28
CA THR A 486 -20.28 29.03 -6.85
C THR A 486 -18.80 28.84 -6.51
N ALA A 487 -18.41 29.30 -5.31
CA ALA A 487 -17.08 29.03 -4.78
C ALA A 487 -16.83 27.53 -4.64
N LEU A 488 -15.59 27.12 -4.85
CA LEU A 488 -15.16 25.75 -4.58
C LEU A 488 -15.21 25.49 -3.08
N LYS A 489 -15.56 24.27 -2.71
CA LYS A 489 -15.65 23.85 -1.31
C LYS A 489 -15.00 22.50 -1.11
N GLN A 490 -14.61 22.21 0.12
CA GLN A 490 -14.18 20.86 0.48
C GLN A 490 -15.36 19.97 0.89
N HIS A 491 -15.32 18.70 0.51
CA HIS A 491 -16.36 17.72 0.80
C HIS A 491 -15.79 16.33 1.07
N ARG A 492 -16.57 15.49 1.73
CA ARG A 492 -16.27 14.06 1.86
C ARG A 492 -16.31 13.35 0.51
N ALA A 493 -15.65 12.19 0.43
CA ALA A 493 -15.59 11.36 -0.78
C ALA A 493 -16.91 10.63 -1.11
N GLU A 494 -18.05 11.35 -1.02
CA GLU A 494 -19.41 10.83 -1.29
C GLU A 494 -19.98 11.45 -2.56
N GLY A 495 -20.91 10.76 -3.25
CA GLY A 495 -21.63 11.27 -4.42
C GLY A 495 -20.96 10.99 -5.78
N ASP A 496 -21.29 11.78 -6.80
CA ASP A 496 -20.75 11.62 -8.16
C ASP A 496 -19.25 11.98 -8.18
N HIS A 497 -18.41 11.00 -8.52
CA HIS A 497 -16.96 11.16 -8.55
C HIS A 497 -16.49 12.28 -9.49
N ARG A 498 -17.24 12.56 -10.57
CA ARG A 498 -16.84 13.51 -11.62
C ARG A 498 -16.82 14.98 -11.17
N ASP A 499 -17.53 15.34 -10.11
CA ASP A 499 -17.58 16.71 -9.59
C ASP A 499 -16.37 17.07 -8.71
N ARG A 500 -15.58 16.06 -8.27
CA ARG A 500 -14.34 16.22 -7.51
C ARG A 500 -13.06 15.83 -8.26
N GLN A 501 -13.21 15.37 -9.50
CA GLN A 501 -12.10 14.98 -10.36
C GLN A 501 -11.66 16.13 -11.28
N TRP A 502 -10.35 16.33 -11.37
CA TRP A 502 -9.74 17.44 -12.06
C TRP A 502 -8.68 16.96 -13.05
N HIS A 503 -8.82 17.36 -14.31
CA HIS A 503 -7.76 17.24 -15.28
C HIS A 503 -6.66 18.26 -14.99
N LEU A 504 -5.43 17.80 -14.90
CA LEU A 504 -4.24 18.62 -14.90
C LEU A 504 -3.83 18.83 -16.36
N LEU A 505 -3.78 20.05 -16.78
CA LEU A 505 -3.48 20.43 -18.16
C LEU A 505 -2.22 21.29 -18.18
N PRO A 506 -1.18 20.90 -18.92
CA PRO A 506 -0.01 21.73 -19.11
C PRO A 506 -0.42 23.08 -19.75
N VAL A 507 0.36 24.14 -19.45
CA VAL A 507 0.07 25.52 -19.91
C VAL A 507 1.19 25.99 -20.83
#